data_5a9a4d0773048331bfc4f51decc501a9
#
_entry.id   5a9a4d0773048331bfc4f51decc501a9
#
_cell.length_a   1.000
_cell.length_b   1.000
_cell.length_c   1.000
_cell.angle_alpha   90.00
_cell.angle_beta   90.00
_cell.angle_gamma   90.00
#
_symmetry.space_group_name_H-M   'P 1'
#
loop_
_entity.id
_entity.type
_entity.pdbx_description
1 polymer ?
#
loop_
_entity_poly.entity_id
_entity_poly.type
_entity_poly.pdbx_seq_one_letter_code
_entity_poly.pdbx_strand_id
1 'polypeptide(L)'
;MATDVVTVFLRHGPDVLLLQRSDAVGSYPGLWGAVAGHAEGDPAAAARRELREEVGVDDAALVRSGDSFDVDDPEHGTWRVHPFLFDAETRAVETDWETAAREWTAPTELRHRDTVPDLWRSYASVRPTAATVAGDDEHGSAYLSLRALDVLRDEAALADDYDAVAAVARDLRDAKPGMAVVSNRVNRAMHEAERTPGSVEASARAVADEAVDADERAAARAAAELGGARSVFTLSRSGTVLAALRTAEPARVVVAESRPGGEGVGVAETLAAEGFDVTLTGDANVPAAVADCDAVLAGADAVFPDGTVVNKVGTRAAALAARDAELSVLVACAADKVAHETLPVGDSDPAALYDGDADLGVANPVFEAVPGRLVDAVVTEDGRLDGDAVAAAARERRVRADWE
;
A
#
# COMPACT_ATOMS: atom_id res chain seq x y z
N MET A 1 -39.20 4.22 -12.92
CA MET A 1 -38.41 3.99 -11.68
C MET A 1 -36.99 3.75 -12.11
N ALA A 2 -36.01 4.29 -11.41
CA ALA A 2 -34.63 4.00 -11.71
C ALA A 2 -34.33 2.50 -11.42
N THR A 3 -33.48 1.91 -12.23
CA THR A 3 -32.98 0.56 -12.01
C THR A 3 -31.69 0.67 -11.23
N ASP A 4 -31.61 0.02 -10.06
CA ASP A 4 -30.41 0.03 -9.21
C ASP A 4 -29.34 -0.90 -9.80
N VAL A 5 -28.11 -0.38 -9.95
CA VAL A 5 -26.95 -1.11 -10.48
C VAL A 5 -25.71 -0.80 -9.65
N VAL A 6 -24.83 -1.77 -9.51
CA VAL A 6 -23.49 -1.57 -8.94
C VAL A 6 -22.46 -1.32 -10.05
N THR A 7 -21.48 -0.49 -9.77
CA THR A 7 -20.28 -0.32 -10.58
C THR A 7 -19.07 -0.53 -9.67
N VAL A 8 -18.29 -1.56 -9.92
CA VAL A 8 -17.25 -2.03 -9.02
C VAL A 8 -15.88 -1.89 -9.69
N PHE A 9 -15.07 -0.99 -9.18
CA PHE A 9 -13.67 -0.88 -9.56
C PHE A 9 -12.86 -1.88 -8.73
N LEU A 10 -12.32 -2.89 -9.38
CA LEU A 10 -11.36 -3.82 -8.78
C LEU A 10 -9.96 -3.28 -9.04
N ARG A 11 -9.21 -2.99 -7.97
CA ARG A 11 -7.87 -2.39 -8.04
C ARG A 11 -6.80 -3.39 -7.62
N HIS A 12 -5.69 -3.38 -8.33
CA HIS A 12 -4.46 -4.07 -7.93
C HIS A 12 -3.25 -3.16 -8.17
N GLY A 13 -2.52 -2.84 -7.11
CA GLY A 13 -1.45 -1.84 -7.20
C GLY A 13 -1.98 -0.47 -7.60
N PRO A 14 -1.44 0.17 -8.66
CA PRO A 14 -1.90 1.45 -9.20
C PRO A 14 -3.02 1.32 -10.23
N ASP A 15 -3.34 0.11 -10.69
CA ASP A 15 -4.25 -0.15 -11.79
C ASP A 15 -5.64 -0.61 -11.33
N VAL A 16 -6.63 -0.32 -12.16
CA VAL A 16 -7.99 -0.89 -12.05
C VAL A 16 -8.27 -1.81 -13.23
N LEU A 17 -9.12 -2.81 -12.98
CA LEU A 17 -9.61 -3.70 -14.03
C LEU A 17 -10.71 -3.00 -14.83
N LEU A 18 -10.52 -2.92 -16.14
CA LEU A 18 -11.53 -2.50 -17.10
C LEU A 18 -11.97 -3.70 -17.94
N LEU A 19 -13.26 -3.77 -18.20
CA LEU A 19 -13.90 -4.81 -19.00
C LEU A 19 -14.56 -4.18 -20.22
N GLN A 20 -14.26 -4.69 -21.43
CA GLN A 20 -14.96 -4.30 -22.64
C GLN A 20 -16.18 -5.20 -22.80
N ARG A 21 -17.36 -4.61 -22.88
CA ARG A 21 -18.65 -5.31 -23.00
C ARG A 21 -18.74 -6.03 -24.36
N SER A 22 -19.17 -7.27 -24.33
CA SER A 22 -19.36 -8.06 -25.57
C SER A 22 -20.58 -7.59 -26.38
N ASP A 23 -20.65 -8.01 -27.64
CA ASP A 23 -21.81 -7.73 -28.50
C ASP A 23 -23.08 -8.48 -28.06
N ALA A 24 -22.97 -9.42 -27.12
CA ALA A 24 -24.09 -10.23 -26.64
C ALA A 24 -24.85 -9.60 -25.47
N VAL A 25 -24.32 -8.51 -24.86
CA VAL A 25 -24.98 -7.83 -23.74
C VAL A 25 -26.10 -6.89 -24.19
N GLY A 26 -27.09 -6.69 -23.30
CA GLY A 26 -28.29 -5.91 -23.60
C GLY A 26 -28.09 -4.39 -23.61
N SER A 27 -27.00 -3.87 -23.06
CA SER A 27 -26.72 -2.44 -22.98
C SER A 27 -25.25 -2.14 -23.22
N TYR A 28 -24.98 -1.06 -23.96
CA TYR A 28 -23.63 -0.51 -24.21
C TYR A 28 -22.62 -1.52 -24.78
N PRO A 29 -22.95 -2.31 -25.82
CA PRO A 29 -22.01 -3.27 -26.41
C PRO A 29 -20.75 -2.54 -26.96
N GLY A 30 -19.59 -3.15 -26.77
CA GLY A 30 -18.30 -2.62 -27.23
C GLY A 30 -17.68 -1.51 -26.37
N LEU A 31 -18.45 -0.91 -25.44
CA LEU A 31 -17.94 0.11 -24.52
C LEU A 31 -17.15 -0.51 -23.38
N TRP A 32 -16.20 0.25 -22.83
CA TRP A 32 -15.45 -0.12 -21.64
C TRP A 32 -16.24 0.22 -20.38
N GLY A 33 -16.21 -0.67 -19.40
CA GLY A 33 -16.82 -0.55 -18.09
C GLY A 33 -15.91 -1.06 -16.99
N ALA A 34 -16.41 -1.00 -15.78
CA ALA A 34 -15.92 -1.77 -14.63
C ALA A 34 -16.86 -2.98 -14.45
N VAL A 35 -16.60 -3.85 -13.48
CA VAL A 35 -17.54 -4.93 -13.09
C VAL A 35 -18.88 -4.29 -12.72
N ALA A 36 -20.00 -4.77 -13.26
CA ALA A 36 -21.28 -4.11 -13.09
C ALA A 36 -22.47 -5.07 -13.22
N GLY A 37 -23.45 -4.94 -12.34
CA GLY A 37 -24.68 -5.72 -12.40
C GLY A 37 -25.82 -5.09 -11.64
N HIS A 38 -26.97 -5.77 -11.64
CA HIS A 38 -28.17 -5.28 -10.96
C HIS A 38 -28.07 -5.38 -9.45
N ALA A 39 -28.36 -4.29 -8.74
CA ALA A 39 -28.38 -4.25 -7.29
C ALA A 39 -29.77 -4.65 -6.76
N GLU A 40 -30.01 -5.95 -6.67
CA GLU A 40 -31.19 -6.47 -5.98
C GLU A 40 -30.93 -6.55 -4.47
N GLY A 41 -31.58 -5.70 -3.68
CA GLY A 41 -31.43 -5.66 -2.23
C GLY A 41 -30.24 -4.82 -1.75
N ASP A 42 -29.29 -5.40 -1.02
CA ASP A 42 -28.10 -4.70 -0.52
C ASP A 42 -27.07 -4.50 -1.64
N PRO A 43 -26.73 -3.25 -2.03
CA PRO A 43 -25.76 -2.99 -3.08
C PRO A 43 -24.35 -3.55 -2.79
N ALA A 44 -23.90 -3.57 -1.52
CA ALA A 44 -22.59 -4.12 -1.18
C ALA A 44 -22.53 -5.65 -1.36
N ALA A 45 -23.62 -6.35 -1.05
CA ALA A 45 -23.74 -7.77 -1.33
C ALA A 45 -23.80 -8.05 -2.84
N ALA A 46 -24.51 -7.20 -3.61
CA ALA A 46 -24.54 -7.29 -5.07
C ALA A 46 -23.15 -7.07 -5.67
N ALA A 47 -22.39 -6.06 -5.23
CA ALA A 47 -21.02 -5.81 -5.70
C ALA A 47 -20.10 -7.04 -5.54
N ARG A 48 -20.16 -7.73 -4.38
CA ARG A 48 -19.40 -8.95 -4.15
C ARG A 48 -19.86 -10.13 -5.02
N ARG A 49 -21.16 -10.22 -5.30
CA ARG A 49 -21.69 -11.23 -6.21
C ARG A 49 -21.17 -11.03 -7.62
N GLU A 50 -21.25 -9.80 -8.16
CA GLU A 50 -20.76 -9.50 -9.50
C GLU A 50 -19.24 -9.71 -9.65
N LEU A 51 -18.42 -9.39 -8.62
CA LEU A 51 -17.00 -9.73 -8.62
C LEU A 51 -16.75 -11.23 -8.77
N ARG A 52 -17.59 -12.06 -8.12
CA ARG A 52 -17.46 -13.52 -8.23
C ARG A 52 -17.97 -14.01 -9.60
N GLU A 53 -19.11 -13.52 -10.06
CA GLU A 53 -19.77 -13.99 -11.28
C GLU A 53 -19.05 -13.54 -12.56
N GLU A 54 -18.66 -12.24 -12.66
CA GLU A 54 -18.03 -11.70 -13.87
C GLU A 54 -16.51 -11.92 -13.95
N VAL A 55 -15.80 -11.94 -12.81
CA VAL A 55 -14.33 -11.96 -12.82
C VAL A 55 -13.71 -13.04 -11.91
N GLY A 56 -14.52 -13.89 -11.26
CA GLY A 56 -14.06 -15.03 -10.47
C GLY A 56 -13.32 -14.64 -9.18
N VAL A 57 -13.57 -13.45 -8.61
CA VAL A 57 -12.89 -12.95 -7.41
C VAL A 57 -13.80 -12.99 -6.20
N ASP A 58 -13.41 -13.76 -5.18
CA ASP A 58 -14.18 -13.97 -3.94
C ASP A 58 -13.67 -13.16 -2.74
N ASP A 59 -12.37 -12.86 -2.70
CA ASP A 59 -11.63 -12.40 -1.52
C ASP A 59 -11.17 -10.94 -1.60
N ALA A 60 -11.68 -10.16 -2.58
CA ALA A 60 -11.35 -8.74 -2.68
C ALA A 60 -11.82 -7.94 -1.47
N ALA A 61 -10.93 -7.10 -0.95
CA ALA A 61 -11.18 -6.23 0.19
C ALA A 61 -11.98 -4.98 -0.24
N LEU A 62 -13.13 -4.71 0.39
CA LEU A 62 -13.86 -3.46 0.18
C LEU A 62 -13.07 -2.29 0.76
N VAL A 63 -12.65 -1.36 -0.11
CA VAL A 63 -11.94 -0.12 0.27
C VAL A 63 -12.92 1.01 0.53
N ARG A 64 -13.89 1.20 -0.39
CA ARG A 64 -14.83 2.33 -0.30
C ARG A 64 -16.10 2.10 -1.09
N SER A 65 -17.22 2.63 -0.55
CA SER A 65 -18.46 2.84 -1.28
C SER A 65 -18.67 4.33 -1.50
N GLY A 66 -19.08 4.73 -2.70
CA GLY A 66 -19.48 6.10 -3.01
C GLY A 66 -20.97 6.32 -2.81
N ASP A 67 -21.39 7.59 -2.77
CA ASP A 67 -22.81 7.94 -2.79
C ASP A 67 -23.44 7.53 -4.13
N SER A 68 -24.66 6.99 -4.07
CA SER A 68 -25.41 6.63 -5.28
C SER A 68 -25.86 7.87 -6.04
N PHE A 69 -25.95 7.76 -7.35
CA PHE A 69 -26.44 8.82 -8.22
C PHE A 69 -27.21 8.25 -9.41
N ASP A 70 -28.11 9.08 -9.96
CA ASP A 70 -28.91 8.69 -11.12
C ASP A 70 -28.17 9.10 -12.42
N VAL A 71 -28.28 8.22 -13.43
CA VAL A 71 -27.81 8.41 -14.81
C VAL A 71 -29.00 8.21 -15.72
N ASP A 72 -29.43 9.27 -16.40
CA ASP A 72 -30.52 9.22 -17.36
C ASP A 72 -29.99 8.86 -18.75
N ASP A 73 -30.46 7.73 -19.29
CA ASP A 73 -30.11 7.28 -20.63
C ASP A 73 -31.39 7.22 -21.49
N PRO A 74 -31.42 7.93 -22.65
CA PRO A 74 -32.58 7.98 -23.51
C PRO A 74 -33.02 6.63 -24.10
N GLU A 75 -32.06 5.68 -24.25
CA GLU A 75 -32.32 4.36 -24.86
C GLU A 75 -32.60 3.27 -23.83
N HIS A 76 -31.95 3.39 -22.62
CA HIS A 76 -31.99 2.35 -21.59
C HIS A 76 -32.75 2.76 -20.31
N GLY A 77 -33.22 4.03 -20.21
CA GLY A 77 -33.92 4.53 -19.03
C GLY A 77 -32.97 5.09 -17.95
N THR A 78 -33.47 5.21 -16.73
CA THR A 78 -32.68 5.78 -15.61
C THR A 78 -32.06 4.68 -14.81
N TRP A 79 -30.71 4.75 -14.67
CA TRP A 79 -29.90 3.88 -13.81
C TRP A 79 -29.60 4.60 -12.51
N ARG A 80 -29.76 3.94 -11.36
CA ARG A 80 -29.21 4.39 -10.08
C ARG A 80 -27.93 3.62 -9.81
N VAL A 81 -26.82 4.30 -9.99
CA VAL A 81 -25.47 3.71 -9.88
C VAL A 81 -24.98 3.76 -8.44
N HIS A 82 -24.51 2.63 -7.93
CA HIS A 82 -23.84 2.47 -6.62
C HIS A 82 -22.36 2.13 -6.86
N PRO A 83 -21.45 3.10 -6.72
CA PRO A 83 -20.03 2.90 -6.98
C PRO A 83 -19.32 2.21 -5.80
N PHE A 84 -18.39 1.29 -6.12
CA PHE A 84 -17.56 0.61 -5.15
C PHE A 84 -16.10 0.52 -5.63
N LEU A 85 -15.15 0.54 -4.68
CA LEU A 85 -13.75 0.25 -4.91
C LEU A 85 -13.35 -0.92 -4.02
N PHE A 86 -12.76 -1.95 -4.64
CA PHE A 86 -12.19 -3.12 -3.97
C PHE A 86 -10.72 -3.27 -4.33
N ASP A 87 -9.91 -3.76 -3.39
CA ASP A 87 -8.53 -4.19 -3.63
C ASP A 87 -8.47 -5.70 -3.84
N ALA A 88 -7.79 -6.12 -4.91
CA ALA A 88 -7.47 -7.52 -5.20
C ALA A 88 -6.03 -7.82 -4.81
N GLU A 89 -5.77 -9.00 -4.29
CA GLU A 89 -4.42 -9.47 -3.98
C GLU A 89 -3.62 -9.84 -5.24
N THR A 90 -4.30 -10.22 -6.32
CA THR A 90 -3.68 -10.64 -7.58
C THR A 90 -4.38 -10.06 -8.80
N ARG A 91 -3.71 -10.07 -9.96
CA ARG A 91 -4.31 -9.70 -11.25
C ARG A 91 -4.99 -10.89 -11.95
N ALA A 92 -5.03 -12.05 -11.32
CA ALA A 92 -5.67 -13.23 -11.88
C ALA A 92 -7.19 -13.07 -11.82
N VAL A 93 -7.83 -13.00 -12.98
CA VAL A 93 -9.29 -12.90 -13.12
C VAL A 93 -9.75 -13.82 -14.25
N GLU A 94 -10.94 -14.38 -14.10
CA GLU A 94 -11.61 -15.19 -15.13
C GLU A 94 -12.89 -14.48 -15.55
N THR A 95 -12.93 -14.01 -16.79
CA THR A 95 -14.10 -13.27 -17.33
C THR A 95 -15.08 -14.21 -17.98
N ASP A 96 -16.35 -13.86 -17.93
CA ASP A 96 -17.46 -14.58 -18.52
C ASP A 96 -17.78 -14.14 -19.98
N TRP A 97 -18.94 -14.56 -20.49
CA TRP A 97 -19.40 -14.28 -21.85
C TRP A 97 -19.79 -12.80 -22.09
N GLU A 98 -20.00 -12.03 -21.04
CA GLU A 98 -20.35 -10.60 -21.13
C GLU A 98 -19.13 -9.73 -21.49
N THR A 99 -17.92 -10.27 -21.33
CA THR A 99 -16.67 -9.57 -21.53
C THR A 99 -16.00 -9.97 -22.83
N ALA A 100 -15.80 -9.02 -23.76
CA ALA A 100 -15.06 -9.20 -25.00
C ALA A 100 -13.55 -9.05 -24.80
N ALA A 101 -13.10 -8.13 -23.96
CA ALA A 101 -11.71 -7.90 -23.60
C ALA A 101 -11.58 -7.38 -22.18
N ARG A 102 -10.41 -7.58 -21.56
CA ARG A 102 -10.09 -7.06 -20.22
C ARG A 102 -8.70 -6.45 -20.18
N GLU A 103 -8.53 -5.46 -19.33
CA GLU A 103 -7.24 -4.78 -19.19
C GLU A 103 -7.09 -4.22 -17.76
N TRP A 104 -5.91 -4.42 -17.18
CA TRP A 104 -5.48 -3.70 -15.98
C TRP A 104 -4.76 -2.44 -16.42
N THR A 105 -5.26 -1.28 -16.03
CA THR A 105 -4.73 0.00 -16.48
C THR A 105 -4.97 1.13 -15.48
N ALA A 106 -4.21 2.23 -15.61
CA ALA A 106 -4.42 3.40 -14.78
C ALA A 106 -5.86 3.94 -14.94
N PRO A 107 -6.56 4.30 -13.85
CA PRO A 107 -7.95 4.79 -13.93
C PRO A 107 -8.13 6.02 -14.81
N THR A 108 -7.11 6.86 -15.02
CA THR A 108 -7.18 8.04 -15.89
C THR A 108 -7.44 7.70 -17.35
N GLU A 109 -7.15 6.46 -17.78
CA GLU A 109 -7.51 5.94 -19.11
C GLU A 109 -9.01 5.97 -19.38
N LEU A 110 -9.86 5.95 -18.33
CA LEU A 110 -11.32 6.12 -18.45
C LEU A 110 -11.72 7.42 -19.15
N ARG A 111 -10.87 8.43 -19.11
CA ARG A 111 -11.12 9.74 -19.73
C ARG A 111 -10.81 9.78 -21.23
N HIS A 112 -10.12 8.74 -21.72
CA HIS A 112 -9.63 8.65 -23.10
C HIS A 112 -10.27 7.51 -23.90
N ARG A 113 -11.10 6.69 -23.25
CA ARG A 113 -11.78 5.54 -23.88
C ARG A 113 -13.26 5.80 -24.05
N ASP A 114 -13.85 5.08 -25.00
CA ASP A 114 -15.31 5.01 -25.14
C ASP A 114 -15.85 4.13 -24.00
N THR A 115 -16.41 4.76 -22.98
CA THR A 115 -16.88 4.09 -21.76
C THR A 115 -18.40 4.11 -21.65
N VAL A 116 -18.94 3.23 -20.79
CA VAL A 116 -20.33 3.36 -20.35
C VAL A 116 -20.57 4.74 -19.71
N PRO A 117 -21.81 5.29 -19.77
CA PRO A 117 -22.09 6.64 -19.26
C PRO A 117 -21.65 6.84 -17.80
N ASP A 118 -21.07 8.00 -17.51
CA ASP A 118 -20.67 8.44 -16.16
C ASP A 118 -19.68 7.50 -15.42
N LEU A 119 -18.92 6.66 -16.15
CA LEU A 119 -17.96 5.74 -15.51
C LEU A 119 -16.87 6.48 -14.73
N TRP A 120 -16.34 7.60 -15.29
CA TRP A 120 -15.39 8.44 -14.56
C TRP A 120 -16.01 9.04 -13.29
N ARG A 121 -17.28 9.47 -13.33
CA ARG A 121 -17.99 9.98 -12.15
C ARG A 121 -18.13 8.92 -11.07
N SER A 122 -18.40 7.67 -11.47
CA SER A 122 -18.41 6.52 -10.55
C SER A 122 -17.05 6.34 -9.88
N TYR A 123 -15.95 6.33 -10.65
CA TYR A 123 -14.59 6.24 -10.11
C TYR A 123 -14.23 7.43 -9.21
N ALA A 124 -14.55 8.65 -9.64
CA ALA A 124 -14.28 9.87 -8.89
C ALA A 124 -14.89 9.87 -7.47
N SER A 125 -16.02 9.18 -7.27
CA SER A 125 -16.68 9.08 -5.97
C SER A 125 -16.00 8.09 -5.00
N VAL A 126 -15.18 7.17 -5.50
CA VAL A 126 -14.53 6.13 -4.70
C VAL A 126 -12.99 6.16 -4.72
N ARG A 127 -12.38 6.96 -5.59
CA ARG A 127 -10.92 7.08 -5.70
C ARG A 127 -10.28 7.64 -4.43
N PRO A 128 -8.97 7.42 -4.20
CA PRO A 128 -8.28 8.05 -3.09
C PRO A 128 -8.23 9.57 -3.25
N THR A 129 -8.09 10.28 -2.13
CA THR A 129 -7.89 11.73 -2.03
C THR A 129 -6.75 12.02 -1.05
N ALA A 130 -6.17 13.23 -1.07
CA ALA A 130 -5.16 13.61 -0.09
C ALA A 130 -5.67 13.46 1.36
N ALA A 131 -6.94 13.79 1.61
CA ALA A 131 -7.56 13.63 2.92
C ALA A 131 -7.66 12.15 3.34
N THR A 132 -7.96 11.22 2.41
CA THR A 132 -8.01 9.80 2.72
C THR A 132 -6.63 9.20 2.97
N VAL A 133 -5.60 9.68 2.27
CA VAL A 133 -4.21 9.29 2.56
C VAL A 133 -3.78 9.79 3.93
N ALA A 134 -4.07 11.06 4.26
CA ALA A 134 -3.71 11.65 5.56
C ALA A 134 -4.43 10.97 6.74
N GLY A 135 -5.71 10.61 6.58
CA GLY A 135 -6.54 10.00 7.63
C GLY A 135 -6.43 8.48 7.76
N ASP A 136 -5.64 7.80 6.93
CA ASP A 136 -5.51 6.35 6.96
C ASP A 136 -4.41 5.92 7.95
N ASP A 137 -4.81 5.41 9.10
CA ASP A 137 -3.91 4.90 10.14
C ASP A 137 -3.86 3.35 10.18
N GLU A 138 -4.55 2.69 9.26
CA GLU A 138 -4.62 1.22 9.20
C GLU A 138 -3.56 0.62 8.28
N HIS A 139 -3.18 1.31 7.19
CA HIS A 139 -2.28 0.76 6.19
C HIS A 139 -0.82 1.19 6.40
N GLY A 140 0.09 0.34 5.93
CA GLY A 140 1.53 0.61 6.00
C GLY A 140 2.02 1.61 4.94
N SER A 141 3.25 2.10 5.14
CA SER A 141 3.84 3.18 4.34
C SER A 141 3.98 2.85 2.84
N ALA A 142 4.23 1.59 2.47
CA ALA A 142 4.28 1.17 1.06
C ALA A 142 2.92 1.38 0.36
N TYR A 143 1.83 0.90 0.97
CA TYR A 143 0.47 1.09 0.45
C TYR A 143 0.12 2.58 0.34
N LEU A 144 0.31 3.35 1.42
CA LEU A 144 -0.03 4.78 1.45
C LEU A 144 0.75 5.60 0.42
N SER A 145 1.99 5.24 0.13
CA SER A 145 2.78 5.92 -0.90
C SER A 145 2.24 5.68 -2.32
N LEU A 146 1.74 4.48 -2.62
CA LEU A 146 1.04 4.21 -3.89
C LEU A 146 -0.27 5.00 -3.97
N ARG A 147 -1.04 5.07 -2.87
CA ARG A 147 -2.27 5.89 -2.84
C ARG A 147 -1.98 7.37 -3.03
N ALA A 148 -0.87 7.88 -2.50
CA ALA A 148 -0.43 9.26 -2.75
C ALA A 148 -0.10 9.50 -4.24
N LEU A 149 0.57 8.56 -4.90
CA LEU A 149 0.81 8.62 -6.35
C LEU A 149 -0.48 8.51 -7.17
N ASP A 150 -1.44 7.69 -6.75
CA ASP A 150 -2.76 7.63 -7.39
C ASP A 150 -3.47 8.98 -7.33
N VAL A 151 -3.47 9.63 -6.15
CA VAL A 151 -4.05 10.98 -5.99
C VAL A 151 -3.33 11.97 -6.90
N LEU A 152 -2.00 11.98 -6.89
CA LEU A 152 -1.21 12.90 -7.72
C LEU A 152 -1.51 12.70 -9.22
N ARG A 153 -1.55 11.46 -9.69
CA ARG A 153 -1.92 11.10 -11.07
C ARG A 153 -3.31 11.59 -11.42
N ASP A 154 -4.31 11.26 -10.60
CA ASP A 154 -5.70 11.58 -10.87
C ASP A 154 -5.96 13.08 -10.84
N GLU A 155 -5.37 13.82 -9.90
CA GLU A 155 -5.48 15.27 -9.82
C GLU A 155 -4.72 15.96 -10.98
N ALA A 156 -3.57 15.42 -11.39
CA ALA A 156 -2.85 15.92 -12.56
C ALA A 156 -3.67 15.75 -13.85
N ALA A 157 -4.35 14.61 -14.00
CA ALA A 157 -5.25 14.38 -15.15
C ALA A 157 -6.46 15.33 -15.20
N LEU A 158 -6.83 15.94 -14.07
CA LEU A 158 -7.97 16.85 -13.94
C LEU A 158 -7.57 18.32 -13.96
N ALA A 159 -6.31 18.63 -13.65
CA ALA A 159 -5.85 20.01 -13.49
C ALA A 159 -5.72 20.77 -14.80
N ASP A 160 -6.04 22.07 -14.77
CA ASP A 160 -5.84 22.97 -15.89
C ASP A 160 -4.40 23.50 -15.98
N ASP A 161 -3.69 23.57 -14.84
CA ASP A 161 -2.33 24.09 -14.77
C ASP A 161 -1.44 23.35 -13.75
N TYR A 162 -0.13 23.56 -13.86
CA TYR A 162 0.86 22.94 -12.99
C TYR A 162 0.76 23.39 -11.52
N ASP A 163 0.39 24.63 -11.26
CA ASP A 163 0.36 25.18 -9.90
C ASP A 163 -0.71 24.49 -9.05
N ALA A 164 -1.84 24.12 -9.66
CA ALA A 164 -2.87 23.30 -9.01
C ALA A 164 -2.34 21.93 -8.61
N VAL A 165 -1.61 21.25 -9.51
CA VAL A 165 -0.98 19.95 -9.24
C VAL A 165 0.08 20.08 -8.14
N ALA A 166 0.90 21.13 -8.20
CA ALA A 166 1.93 21.40 -7.21
C ALA A 166 1.35 21.62 -5.80
N ALA A 167 0.17 22.24 -5.70
CA ALA A 167 -0.52 22.38 -4.42
C ALA A 167 -0.91 21.02 -3.83
N VAL A 168 -1.51 20.14 -4.65
CA VAL A 168 -1.83 18.76 -4.24
C VAL A 168 -0.58 17.97 -3.84
N ALA A 169 0.51 18.11 -4.60
CA ALA A 169 1.77 17.44 -4.27
C ALA A 169 2.33 17.86 -2.90
N ARG A 170 2.19 19.15 -2.52
CA ARG A 170 2.58 19.63 -1.16
C ARG A 170 1.71 18.99 -0.09
N ASP A 171 0.39 18.97 -0.27
CA ASP A 171 -0.53 18.35 0.69
C ASP A 171 -0.22 16.86 0.88
N LEU A 172 0.09 16.14 -0.21
CA LEU A 172 0.46 14.73 -0.16
C LEU A 172 1.81 14.50 0.52
N ARG A 173 2.81 15.34 0.25
CA ARG A 173 4.13 15.28 0.89
C ARG A 173 4.02 15.40 2.41
N ASP A 174 3.10 16.24 2.88
CA ASP A 174 2.89 16.54 4.29
C ASP A 174 1.85 15.60 4.95
N ALA A 175 1.18 14.74 4.18
CA ALA A 175 0.09 13.88 4.66
C ALA A 175 0.52 12.86 5.72
N LYS A 176 1.74 12.33 5.63
CA LYS A 176 2.30 11.31 6.55
C LYS A 176 3.76 11.66 6.93
N PRO A 177 3.98 12.62 7.85
CA PRO A 177 5.32 13.17 8.12
C PRO A 177 6.37 12.15 8.61
N GLY A 178 5.93 11.03 9.21
CA GLY A 178 6.83 9.96 9.68
C GLY A 178 7.18 8.92 8.63
N MET A 179 6.56 8.97 7.44
CA MET A 179 6.70 7.95 6.38
C MET A 179 7.47 8.50 5.19
N ALA A 180 8.80 8.39 5.20
CA ALA A 180 9.69 8.92 4.16
C ALA A 180 9.28 8.54 2.73
N VAL A 181 8.80 7.31 2.52
CA VAL A 181 8.44 6.82 1.19
C VAL A 181 7.28 7.58 0.56
N VAL A 182 6.33 8.11 1.34
CA VAL A 182 5.21 8.89 0.83
C VAL A 182 5.72 10.19 0.21
N SER A 183 6.48 10.96 0.98
CA SER A 183 7.07 12.22 0.49
C SER A 183 8.08 12.00 -0.64
N ASN A 184 8.92 10.96 -0.55
CA ASN A 184 9.96 10.69 -1.55
C ASN A 184 9.39 10.31 -2.91
N ARG A 185 8.34 9.47 -2.96
CA ARG A 185 7.69 9.08 -4.22
C ARG A 185 6.94 10.25 -4.85
N VAL A 186 6.25 11.08 -4.07
CA VAL A 186 5.63 12.32 -4.55
C VAL A 186 6.70 13.29 -5.09
N ASN A 187 7.77 13.53 -4.33
CA ASN A 187 8.87 14.39 -4.75
C ASN A 187 9.54 13.88 -6.03
N ARG A 188 9.72 12.56 -6.15
CA ARG A 188 10.28 11.94 -7.35
C ARG A 188 9.39 12.19 -8.56
N ALA A 189 8.09 11.95 -8.46
CA ALA A 189 7.15 12.16 -9.55
C ALA A 189 7.14 13.64 -10.01
N MET A 190 7.18 14.59 -9.07
CA MET A 190 7.23 16.02 -9.39
C MET A 190 8.57 16.45 -9.99
N HIS A 191 9.68 15.90 -9.48
CA HIS A 191 11.03 16.23 -9.94
C HIS A 191 11.34 15.71 -11.34
N GLU A 192 10.88 14.50 -11.67
CA GLU A 192 11.10 13.85 -12.96
C GLU A 192 10.15 14.38 -14.06
N ALA A 193 9.06 15.05 -13.68
CA ALA A 193 8.10 15.63 -14.61
C ALA A 193 8.56 16.98 -15.17
N GLU A 194 8.16 17.28 -16.39
CA GLU A 194 8.11 18.67 -16.87
C GLU A 194 7.00 19.43 -16.11
N ARG A 195 7.07 20.77 -16.09
CA ARG A 195 6.08 21.59 -15.38
C ARG A 195 4.75 21.72 -16.15
N THR A 196 4.14 20.56 -16.43
CA THR A 196 2.80 20.46 -17.04
C THR A 196 1.99 19.36 -16.36
N PRO A 197 0.66 19.49 -16.23
CA PRO A 197 -0.18 18.47 -15.62
C PRO A 197 -0.01 17.09 -16.28
N GLY A 198 -0.04 17.01 -17.61
CA GLY A 198 0.09 15.71 -18.31
C GLY A 198 1.45 15.05 -18.09
N SER A 199 2.54 15.82 -17.91
CA SER A 199 3.84 15.23 -17.58
C SER A 199 3.88 14.71 -16.13
N VAL A 200 3.21 15.39 -15.19
CA VAL A 200 3.10 14.91 -13.80
C VAL A 200 2.24 13.64 -13.74
N GLU A 201 1.13 13.58 -14.49
CA GLU A 201 0.30 12.37 -14.60
C GLU A 201 1.15 11.17 -15.07
N ALA A 202 1.87 11.34 -16.18
CA ALA A 202 2.73 10.29 -16.75
C ALA A 202 3.84 9.86 -15.78
N SER A 203 4.48 10.83 -15.11
CA SER A 203 5.54 10.57 -14.13
C SER A 203 5.01 9.87 -12.89
N ALA A 204 3.86 10.29 -12.34
CA ALA A 204 3.24 9.65 -11.19
C ALA A 204 2.87 8.18 -11.47
N ARG A 205 2.38 7.90 -12.70
CA ARG A 205 2.13 6.53 -13.17
C ARG A 205 3.41 5.71 -13.23
N ALA A 206 4.45 6.22 -13.88
CA ALA A 206 5.73 5.53 -14.01
C ALA A 206 6.37 5.23 -12.64
N VAL A 207 6.35 6.22 -11.72
CA VAL A 207 6.87 6.04 -10.35
C VAL A 207 6.05 5.02 -9.57
N ALA A 208 4.73 4.95 -9.77
CA ALA A 208 3.89 3.93 -9.12
C ALA A 208 4.20 2.52 -9.60
N ASP A 209 4.37 2.32 -10.93
CA ASP A 209 4.75 1.03 -11.52
C ASP A 209 6.13 0.58 -11.00
N GLU A 210 7.13 1.48 -11.02
CA GLU A 210 8.46 1.18 -10.50
C GLU A 210 8.47 0.90 -9.00
N ALA A 211 7.57 1.54 -8.23
CA ALA A 211 7.46 1.33 -6.80
C ALA A 211 6.98 -0.09 -6.45
N VAL A 212 6.02 -0.64 -7.21
CA VAL A 212 5.57 -2.04 -7.05
C VAL A 212 6.73 -2.98 -7.35
N ASP A 213 7.42 -2.79 -8.47
CA ASP A 213 8.58 -3.59 -8.86
C ASP A 213 9.72 -3.51 -7.83
N ALA A 214 9.96 -2.33 -7.24
CA ALA A 214 11.00 -2.12 -6.24
C ALA A 214 10.71 -2.91 -4.96
N ASP A 215 9.47 -2.87 -4.48
CA ASP A 215 9.05 -3.61 -3.29
C ASP A 215 9.21 -5.14 -3.49
N GLU A 216 8.86 -5.67 -4.68
CA GLU A 216 9.06 -7.08 -5.03
C GLU A 216 10.54 -7.46 -5.11
N ARG A 217 11.38 -6.64 -5.77
CA ARG A 217 12.83 -6.88 -5.86
C ARG A 217 13.52 -6.80 -4.50
N ALA A 218 13.12 -5.85 -3.63
CA ALA A 218 13.64 -5.76 -2.27
C ALA A 218 13.31 -7.02 -1.46
N ALA A 219 12.09 -7.54 -1.59
CA ALA A 219 11.66 -8.78 -0.95
C ALA A 219 12.48 -9.99 -1.43
N ALA A 220 12.67 -10.15 -2.74
CA ALA A 220 13.46 -11.24 -3.31
C ALA A 220 14.93 -11.19 -2.83
N ARG A 221 15.53 -9.99 -2.74
CA ARG A 221 16.90 -9.82 -2.21
C ARG A 221 16.96 -10.13 -0.71
N ALA A 222 15.98 -9.69 0.08
CA ALA A 222 15.94 -10.00 1.50
C ALA A 222 15.79 -11.51 1.75
N ALA A 223 15.02 -12.21 0.94
CA ALA A 223 14.93 -13.67 0.97
C ALA A 223 16.28 -14.34 0.70
N ALA A 224 17.04 -13.84 -0.30
CA ALA A 224 18.38 -14.35 -0.59
C ALA A 224 19.37 -14.08 0.56
N GLU A 225 19.29 -12.92 1.22
CA GLU A 225 20.15 -12.55 2.37
C GLU A 225 19.83 -13.38 3.63
N LEU A 226 18.64 -13.92 3.78
CA LEU A 226 18.34 -14.87 4.86
C LEU A 226 19.18 -16.15 4.78
N GLY A 227 19.76 -16.44 3.61
CA GLY A 227 20.83 -17.42 3.46
C GLY A 227 20.47 -18.85 3.88
N GLY A 228 19.19 -19.21 3.87
CA GLY A 228 18.70 -20.52 4.32
C GLY A 228 18.48 -20.61 5.83
N ALA A 229 18.32 -19.47 6.54
CA ALA A 229 17.85 -19.44 7.93
C ALA A 229 16.57 -20.26 8.06
N ARG A 230 16.55 -21.21 9.00
CA ARG A 230 15.43 -22.13 9.18
C ARG A 230 14.35 -21.57 10.07
N SER A 231 14.71 -20.68 10.99
CA SER A 231 13.81 -20.00 11.93
C SER A 231 14.02 -18.48 11.86
N VAL A 232 13.00 -17.75 11.50
CA VAL A 232 13.07 -16.28 11.32
C VAL A 232 12.12 -15.59 12.28
N PHE A 233 12.63 -14.62 13.04
CA PHE A 233 11.81 -13.72 13.85
C PHE A 233 11.39 -12.50 13.04
N THR A 234 10.13 -12.09 13.17
CA THR A 234 9.61 -10.84 12.61
C THR A 234 8.59 -10.17 13.53
N LEU A 235 8.20 -8.95 13.19
CA LEU A 235 7.19 -8.18 13.92
C LEU A 235 6.45 -7.22 12.98
N SER A 236 5.28 -6.78 13.44
CA SER A 236 4.41 -5.83 12.73
C SER A 236 3.96 -6.35 11.36
N ARG A 237 3.47 -5.46 10.51
CA ARG A 237 2.99 -5.79 9.16
C ARG A 237 3.82 -5.05 8.12
N SER A 238 4.55 -5.79 7.31
CA SER A 238 5.30 -5.28 6.16
C SER A 238 5.07 -6.19 4.97
N GLY A 239 4.55 -5.64 3.87
CA GLY A 239 4.37 -6.38 2.61
C GLY A 239 5.68 -6.93 2.07
N THR A 240 6.76 -6.14 2.13
CA THR A 240 8.11 -6.55 1.70
C THR A 240 8.63 -7.73 2.53
N VAL A 241 8.41 -7.71 3.86
CA VAL A 241 8.82 -8.81 4.75
C VAL A 241 7.99 -10.06 4.48
N LEU A 242 6.66 -9.94 4.34
CA LEU A 242 5.80 -11.07 3.98
C LEU A 242 6.20 -11.72 2.66
N ALA A 243 6.44 -10.92 1.62
CA ALA A 243 6.91 -11.41 0.32
C ALA A 243 8.30 -12.07 0.43
N ALA A 244 9.20 -11.53 1.24
CA ALA A 244 10.50 -12.14 1.50
C ALA A 244 10.38 -13.49 2.21
N LEU A 245 9.51 -13.62 3.22
CA LEU A 245 9.28 -14.88 3.93
C LEU A 245 8.66 -15.94 3.01
N ARG A 246 7.68 -15.55 2.16
CA ARG A 246 7.09 -16.44 1.15
C ARG A 246 8.13 -16.97 0.15
N THR A 247 9.09 -16.12 -0.22
CA THR A 247 10.18 -16.50 -1.16
C THR A 247 11.26 -17.32 -0.49
N ALA A 248 11.62 -17.03 0.76
CA ALA A 248 12.67 -17.75 1.51
C ALA A 248 12.20 -19.09 2.08
N GLU A 249 10.90 -19.26 2.30
CA GLU A 249 10.26 -20.45 2.86
C GLU A 249 10.98 -21.01 4.10
N PRO A 250 11.22 -20.22 5.17
CA PRO A 250 11.84 -20.73 6.37
C PRO A 250 10.98 -21.84 7.01
N ALA A 251 11.61 -22.79 7.68
CA ALA A 251 10.89 -23.88 8.31
C ALA A 251 9.97 -23.42 9.46
N ARG A 252 10.29 -22.28 10.08
CA ARG A 252 9.52 -21.68 11.17
C ARG A 252 9.58 -20.15 11.11
N VAL A 253 8.45 -19.49 11.38
CA VAL A 253 8.38 -18.04 11.57
C VAL A 253 7.88 -17.71 12.97
N VAL A 254 8.58 -16.87 13.70
CA VAL A 254 8.15 -16.35 15.00
C VAL A 254 7.72 -14.90 14.82
N VAL A 255 6.48 -14.57 15.17
CA VAL A 255 5.90 -13.25 14.96
C VAL A 255 5.53 -12.63 16.32
N ALA A 256 5.99 -11.41 16.61
CA ALA A 256 5.53 -10.66 17.78
C ALA A 256 4.15 -10.05 17.52
N GLU A 257 3.30 -9.94 18.55
CA GLU A 257 1.95 -9.36 18.43
C GLU A 257 1.94 -7.88 18.01
N SER A 258 3.00 -7.14 18.34
CA SER A 258 3.26 -5.75 17.89
C SER A 258 2.28 -4.70 18.41
N ARG A 259 2.17 -4.56 19.73
CA ARG A 259 1.41 -3.48 20.36
C ARG A 259 2.15 -2.12 20.25
N PRO A 260 1.41 -0.99 20.23
CA PRO A 260 -0.03 -0.85 20.03
C PRO A 260 -0.44 -1.24 18.60
N GLY A 261 -1.69 -1.56 18.39
CA GLY A 261 -2.24 -1.97 17.07
C GLY A 261 -2.38 -3.48 16.91
N GLY A 262 -1.37 -4.28 17.25
CA GLY A 262 -1.45 -5.76 17.20
C GLY A 262 -1.35 -6.34 15.79
N GLU A 263 -0.72 -5.64 14.85
CA GLU A 263 -0.66 -6.00 13.42
C GLU A 263 0.04 -7.34 13.18
N GLY A 264 0.92 -7.76 14.09
CA GLY A 264 1.59 -9.06 14.03
C GLY A 264 0.65 -10.26 14.13
N VAL A 265 -0.52 -10.09 14.78
CA VAL A 265 -1.53 -11.16 14.86
C VAL A 265 -2.03 -11.51 13.45
N GLY A 266 -2.46 -10.52 12.67
CA GLY A 266 -2.90 -10.74 11.29
C GLY A 266 -1.82 -11.32 10.36
N VAL A 267 -0.54 -10.92 10.57
CA VAL A 267 0.59 -11.51 9.85
C VAL A 267 0.76 -12.99 10.20
N ALA A 268 0.66 -13.35 11.48
CA ALA A 268 0.77 -14.74 11.92
C ALA A 268 -0.38 -15.59 11.36
N GLU A 269 -1.61 -15.07 11.35
CA GLU A 269 -2.78 -15.75 10.78
C GLU A 269 -2.62 -15.97 9.27
N THR A 270 -2.16 -14.96 8.54
CA THR A 270 -1.92 -15.03 7.10
C THR A 270 -0.88 -16.12 6.76
N LEU A 271 0.29 -16.09 7.41
CA LEU A 271 1.33 -17.08 7.17
C LEU A 271 0.89 -18.49 7.58
N ALA A 272 0.15 -18.64 8.68
CA ALA A 272 -0.38 -19.94 9.09
C ALA A 272 -1.41 -20.51 8.09
N ALA A 273 -2.29 -19.66 7.53
CA ALA A 273 -3.23 -20.05 6.47
C ALA A 273 -2.51 -20.47 5.18
N GLU A 274 -1.33 -19.92 4.90
CA GLU A 274 -0.46 -20.29 3.78
C GLU A 274 0.37 -21.58 4.05
N GLY A 275 0.28 -22.15 5.26
CA GLY A 275 0.93 -23.44 5.61
C GLY A 275 2.30 -23.31 6.26
N PHE A 276 2.74 -22.12 6.66
CA PHE A 276 3.96 -21.94 7.45
C PHE A 276 3.79 -22.47 8.88
N ASP A 277 4.87 -22.98 9.49
CA ASP A 277 4.94 -23.22 10.94
C ASP A 277 5.15 -21.88 11.67
N VAL A 278 4.10 -21.35 12.24
CA VAL A 278 4.08 -20.01 12.84
C VAL A 278 3.92 -20.10 14.36
N THR A 279 4.75 -19.32 15.05
CA THR A 279 4.61 -19.07 16.49
C THR A 279 4.31 -17.59 16.72
N LEU A 280 3.12 -17.27 17.25
CA LEU A 280 2.80 -15.92 17.73
C LEU A 280 3.30 -15.75 19.16
N THR A 281 3.97 -14.62 19.46
CA THR A 281 4.49 -14.31 20.79
C THR A 281 4.11 -12.90 21.23
N GLY A 282 3.95 -12.69 22.56
CA GLY A 282 3.74 -11.35 23.10
C GLY A 282 5.03 -10.51 23.10
N ASP A 283 4.90 -9.17 22.99
CA ASP A 283 6.04 -8.26 22.85
C ASP A 283 7.03 -8.31 24.02
N ALA A 284 6.55 -8.55 25.22
CA ALA A 284 7.42 -8.72 26.39
C ALA A 284 8.35 -9.95 26.33
N ASN A 285 8.00 -10.96 25.50
CA ASN A 285 8.77 -12.17 25.32
C ASN A 285 9.75 -12.12 24.13
N VAL A 286 9.79 -11.01 23.38
CA VAL A 286 10.65 -10.83 22.20
C VAL A 286 12.10 -11.26 22.44
N PRO A 287 12.76 -10.88 23.56
CA PRO A 287 14.17 -11.28 23.76
C PRO A 287 14.37 -12.81 23.81
N ALA A 288 13.49 -13.54 24.46
CA ALA A 288 13.60 -15.01 24.52
C ALA A 288 13.22 -15.66 23.17
N ALA A 289 12.19 -15.13 22.50
CA ALA A 289 11.74 -15.63 21.20
C ALA A 289 12.77 -15.45 20.10
N VAL A 290 13.51 -14.33 20.09
CA VAL A 290 14.62 -14.06 19.15
C VAL A 290 15.77 -15.04 19.36
N ALA A 291 16.13 -15.34 20.62
CA ALA A 291 17.24 -16.25 20.92
C ALA A 291 17.05 -17.69 20.38
N ASP A 292 15.80 -18.08 20.11
CA ASP A 292 15.42 -19.37 19.52
C ASP A 292 15.35 -19.35 17.97
N CYS A 293 15.75 -18.25 17.34
CA CYS A 293 15.74 -18.07 15.88
C CYS A 293 17.15 -18.06 15.28
N ASP A 294 17.23 -18.10 13.94
CA ASP A 294 18.49 -17.99 13.21
C ASP A 294 18.76 -16.57 12.70
N ALA A 295 17.70 -15.77 12.52
CA ALA A 295 17.79 -14.39 12.05
C ALA A 295 16.57 -13.57 12.46
N VAL A 296 16.74 -12.24 12.48
CA VAL A 296 15.66 -11.24 12.56
C VAL A 296 15.48 -10.58 11.20
N LEU A 297 14.26 -10.58 10.69
CA LEU A 297 13.86 -9.85 9.50
C LEU A 297 12.78 -8.83 9.86
N ALA A 298 13.04 -7.55 9.68
CA ALA A 298 12.11 -6.46 9.95
C ALA A 298 11.91 -5.59 8.70
N GLY A 299 10.81 -4.83 8.67
CA GLY A 299 10.60 -3.75 7.72
C GLY A 299 11.23 -2.43 8.21
N ALA A 300 10.97 -1.36 7.46
CA ALA A 300 11.24 0.01 7.87
C ALA A 300 10.15 0.95 7.38
N ASP A 301 9.87 2.02 8.13
CA ASP A 301 9.08 3.16 7.68
C ASP A 301 9.96 4.32 7.20
N ALA A 302 11.16 4.43 7.75
CA ALA A 302 12.20 5.32 7.26
C ALA A 302 13.61 4.78 7.61
N VAL A 303 14.59 5.16 6.80
CA VAL A 303 16.03 5.00 7.10
C VAL A 303 16.66 6.38 7.06
N PHE A 304 17.19 6.85 8.18
CA PHE A 304 17.81 8.19 8.26
C PHE A 304 19.21 8.23 7.66
N PRO A 305 19.73 9.42 7.32
CA PRO A 305 21.04 9.56 6.68
C PRO A 305 22.23 9.00 7.48
N ASP A 306 22.06 8.81 8.79
CA ASP A 306 23.07 8.21 9.70
C ASP A 306 22.92 6.68 9.83
N GLY A 307 22.02 6.06 9.05
CA GLY A 307 21.72 4.62 9.10
C GLY A 307 20.73 4.22 10.20
N THR A 308 20.20 5.15 10.98
CA THR A 308 19.13 4.86 11.94
C THR A 308 17.89 4.41 11.21
N VAL A 309 17.31 3.27 11.60
CA VAL A 309 16.06 2.72 11.04
C VAL A 309 14.90 3.11 11.93
N VAL A 310 13.83 3.66 11.36
CA VAL A 310 12.54 3.85 12.04
C VAL A 310 11.61 2.70 11.65
N ASN A 311 11.09 2.02 12.66
CA ASN A 311 10.12 0.94 12.46
C ASN A 311 9.23 0.80 13.71
N LYS A 312 8.26 -0.11 13.64
CA LYS A 312 7.36 -0.46 14.75
C LYS A 312 8.12 -0.65 16.06
N VAL A 313 7.56 -0.12 17.15
CA VAL A 313 8.08 -0.35 18.50
C VAL A 313 8.20 -1.85 18.80
N GLY A 314 9.31 -2.27 19.43
CA GLY A 314 9.71 -3.67 19.59
C GLY A 314 10.85 -4.08 18.68
N THR A 315 11.09 -3.38 17.56
CA THR A 315 12.19 -3.65 16.63
C THR A 315 13.55 -3.49 17.31
N ARG A 316 13.72 -2.46 18.15
CA ARG A 316 14.97 -2.24 18.89
C ARG A 316 15.20 -3.31 19.96
N ALA A 317 14.14 -3.80 20.59
CA ALA A 317 14.25 -4.92 21.54
C ALA A 317 14.68 -6.19 20.82
N ALA A 318 14.09 -6.50 19.65
CA ALA A 318 14.49 -7.63 18.81
C ALA A 318 15.96 -7.51 18.34
N ALA A 319 16.38 -6.31 17.89
CA ALA A 319 17.74 -6.07 17.44
C ALA A 319 18.77 -6.18 18.58
N LEU A 320 18.44 -5.75 19.80
CA LEU A 320 19.29 -5.93 20.97
C LEU A 320 19.41 -7.41 21.37
N ALA A 321 18.29 -8.15 21.34
CA ALA A 321 18.29 -9.58 21.63
C ALA A 321 19.07 -10.38 20.58
N ALA A 322 18.93 -10.03 19.30
CA ALA A 322 19.71 -10.63 18.22
C ALA A 322 21.21 -10.38 18.40
N ARG A 323 21.61 -9.18 18.82
CA ARG A 323 23.01 -8.85 19.11
C ARG A 323 23.55 -9.68 20.27
N ASP A 324 22.78 -9.91 21.33
CA ASP A 324 23.17 -10.76 22.48
C ASP A 324 23.30 -12.24 22.04
N ALA A 325 22.45 -12.71 21.13
CA ALA A 325 22.45 -14.07 20.59
C ALA A 325 23.37 -14.25 19.37
N GLU A 326 24.13 -13.22 18.96
CA GLU A 326 25.00 -13.23 17.77
C GLU A 326 24.26 -13.56 16.46
N LEU A 327 23.00 -13.14 16.34
CA LEU A 327 22.14 -13.33 15.17
C LEU A 327 22.16 -12.12 14.25
N SER A 328 21.94 -12.35 12.97
CA SER A 328 21.81 -11.29 11.97
C SER A 328 20.48 -10.55 12.08
N VAL A 329 20.52 -9.22 11.98
CA VAL A 329 19.38 -8.32 11.89
C VAL A 329 19.34 -7.72 10.48
N LEU A 330 18.34 -8.17 9.69
CA LEU A 330 18.10 -7.69 8.34
C LEU A 330 16.87 -6.78 8.33
N VAL A 331 16.96 -5.66 7.64
CA VAL A 331 15.85 -4.74 7.39
C VAL A 331 15.56 -4.72 5.90
N ALA A 332 14.36 -5.12 5.49
CA ALA A 332 13.92 -5.17 4.10
C ALA A 332 12.98 -4.00 3.79
N CYS A 333 13.32 -3.16 2.81
CA CYS A 333 12.49 -2.04 2.40
C CYS A 333 12.91 -1.52 1.01
N ALA A 334 12.01 -0.79 0.32
CA ALA A 334 12.39 -0.04 -0.87
C ALA A 334 13.39 1.09 -0.53
N ALA A 335 14.31 1.39 -1.44
CA ALA A 335 15.27 2.49 -1.29
C ALA A 335 14.58 3.85 -1.12
N ASP A 336 13.34 3.99 -1.58
CA ASP A 336 12.52 5.19 -1.37
C ASP A 336 12.17 5.45 0.12
N LYS A 337 12.44 4.51 1.02
CA LYS A 337 12.32 4.73 2.48
C LYS A 337 13.53 5.42 3.09
N VAL A 338 14.60 5.64 2.33
CA VAL A 338 15.73 6.46 2.80
C VAL A 338 15.31 7.95 2.83
N ALA A 339 15.22 8.51 4.02
CA ALA A 339 14.88 9.91 4.23
C ALA A 339 16.08 10.83 3.96
N HIS A 340 15.84 12.04 3.50
CA HIS A 340 16.89 13.04 3.33
C HIS A 340 17.22 13.80 4.62
N GLU A 341 16.38 13.66 5.65
CA GLU A 341 16.53 14.26 6.98
C GLU A 341 15.91 13.36 8.06
N THR A 342 16.06 13.72 9.32
CA THR A 342 15.42 13.04 10.43
C THR A 342 13.94 13.42 10.49
N LEU A 343 13.06 12.44 10.50
CA LEU A 343 11.61 12.62 10.55
C LEU A 343 11.08 12.44 11.98
N PRO A 344 9.90 13.03 12.31
CA PRO A 344 9.25 12.78 13.59
C PRO A 344 8.83 11.30 13.72
N VAL A 345 9.02 10.75 14.91
CA VAL A 345 8.54 9.41 15.27
C VAL A 345 7.21 9.59 16.00
N GLY A 346 6.13 9.07 15.45
CA GLY A 346 4.77 9.29 15.97
C GLY A 346 4.44 8.45 17.20
N ASP A 347 3.58 8.99 18.04
CA ASP A 347 2.97 8.29 19.18
C ASP A 347 1.52 7.90 18.85
N SER A 348 1.04 6.82 19.48
CA SER A 348 -0.37 6.41 19.44
C SER A 348 -1.18 7.20 20.49
N ASP A 349 -2.52 7.09 20.39
CA ASP A 349 -3.41 7.63 21.39
C ASP A 349 -3.03 7.08 22.80
N PRO A 350 -2.69 7.95 23.77
CA PRO A 350 -2.43 7.52 25.13
C PRO A 350 -3.57 6.71 25.76
N ALA A 351 -4.83 7.01 25.40
CA ALA A 351 -6.02 6.30 25.90
C ALA A 351 -6.05 4.83 25.49
N ALA A 352 -5.39 4.45 24.38
CA ALA A 352 -5.26 3.06 23.97
C ALA A 352 -4.39 2.20 24.90
N LEU A 353 -3.53 2.83 25.73
CA LEU A 353 -2.72 2.17 26.74
C LEU A 353 -3.32 2.31 28.14
N TYR A 354 -3.84 3.50 28.48
CA TYR A 354 -4.40 3.79 29.79
C TYR A 354 -5.57 4.77 29.71
N ASP A 355 -6.75 4.30 30.13
CA ASP A 355 -8.01 5.06 30.17
C ASP A 355 -8.56 5.12 31.61
N GLY A 356 -7.67 5.33 32.61
CA GLY A 356 -8.03 5.44 34.03
C GLY A 356 -7.94 6.87 34.53
N ASP A 357 -8.46 7.10 35.80
CA ASP A 357 -8.57 8.42 36.42
C ASP A 357 -7.27 8.93 37.10
N ALA A 358 -6.19 8.14 37.12
CA ALA A 358 -4.96 8.56 37.77
C ALA A 358 -4.19 9.59 36.93
N ASP A 359 -3.68 10.65 37.58
CA ASP A 359 -2.80 11.64 36.96
C ASP A 359 -1.39 11.04 36.80
N LEU A 360 -1.12 10.48 35.61
CA LEU A 360 0.16 9.87 35.24
C LEU A 360 0.51 10.18 33.78
N GLY A 361 1.80 10.22 33.48
CA GLY A 361 2.30 10.33 32.10
C GLY A 361 2.17 8.98 31.36
N VAL A 362 1.59 8.99 30.17
CA VAL A 362 1.46 7.79 29.31
C VAL A 362 2.37 7.96 28.10
N ALA A 363 3.27 7.00 27.87
CA ALA A 363 4.08 6.91 26.66
C ALA A 363 3.62 5.68 25.87
N ASN A 364 3.06 5.89 24.68
CA ASN A 364 2.53 4.82 23.83
C ASN A 364 3.05 5.00 22.38
N PRO A 365 4.37 4.86 22.15
CA PRO A 365 4.93 5.05 20.82
C PRO A 365 4.46 3.94 19.84
N VAL A 366 4.14 4.33 18.60
CA VAL A 366 3.86 3.39 17.50
C VAL A 366 5.16 2.93 16.86
N PHE A 367 6.06 3.88 16.65
CA PHE A 367 7.35 3.67 16.00
C PHE A 367 8.50 4.03 16.95
N GLU A 368 9.68 3.51 16.64
CA GLU A 368 10.91 3.81 17.38
C GLU A 368 12.12 3.91 16.45
N ALA A 369 13.14 4.61 16.90
CA ALA A 369 14.43 4.72 16.23
C ALA A 369 15.36 3.58 16.69
N VAL A 370 15.81 2.76 15.73
CA VAL A 370 16.75 1.67 15.91
C VAL A 370 18.11 2.14 15.40
N PRO A 371 19.13 2.34 16.27
CA PRO A 371 20.44 2.77 15.81
C PRO A 371 21.04 1.83 14.77
N GLY A 372 21.62 2.36 13.69
CA GLY A 372 22.21 1.59 12.60
C GLY A 372 23.22 0.53 13.01
N ARG A 373 23.96 0.75 14.14
CA ARG A 373 24.89 -0.26 14.71
C ARG A 373 24.22 -1.56 15.17
N LEU A 374 22.88 -1.59 15.29
CA LEU A 374 22.09 -2.78 15.65
C LEU A 374 21.51 -3.50 14.43
N VAL A 375 21.72 -2.97 13.24
CA VAL A 375 21.23 -3.50 11.95
C VAL A 375 22.44 -3.94 11.15
N ASP A 376 22.47 -5.20 10.71
CA ASP A 376 23.60 -5.73 9.94
C ASP A 376 23.49 -5.37 8.45
N ALA A 377 22.25 -5.26 7.94
CA ALA A 377 22.00 -4.77 6.58
C ALA A 377 20.62 -4.16 6.44
N VAL A 378 20.55 -3.05 5.69
CA VAL A 378 19.33 -2.57 5.04
C VAL A 378 19.37 -3.11 3.61
N VAL A 379 18.39 -3.95 3.26
CA VAL A 379 18.31 -4.64 1.97
C VAL A 379 17.20 -3.99 1.14
N THR A 380 17.57 -3.47 -0.02
CA THR A 380 16.67 -2.77 -0.94
C THR A 380 16.65 -3.45 -2.32
N GLU A 381 15.84 -2.94 -3.24
CA GLU A 381 15.85 -3.36 -4.66
C GLU A 381 17.20 -3.19 -5.34
N ASP A 382 18.07 -2.29 -4.83
CA ASP A 382 19.39 -2.03 -5.35
C ASP A 382 20.49 -2.89 -4.67
N GLY A 383 20.14 -3.60 -3.59
CA GLY A 383 21.03 -4.45 -2.80
C GLY A 383 21.18 -3.97 -1.36
N ARG A 384 22.28 -4.39 -0.71
CA ARG A 384 22.61 -3.96 0.66
C ARG A 384 23.09 -2.52 0.65
N LEU A 385 22.49 -1.69 1.51
CA LEU A 385 22.98 -0.34 1.76
C LEU A 385 23.89 -0.34 2.98
N ASP A 386 25.12 0.11 2.80
CA ASP A 386 26.01 0.52 3.88
C ASP A 386 25.80 2.00 4.23
N GLY A 387 26.51 2.51 5.24
CA GLY A 387 26.35 3.88 5.69
C GLY A 387 26.65 4.93 4.60
N ASP A 388 27.60 4.67 3.71
CA ASP A 388 27.95 5.58 2.60
C ASP A 388 26.87 5.55 1.52
N ALA A 389 26.30 4.39 1.20
CA ALA A 389 25.20 4.23 0.27
C ALA A 389 23.92 4.87 0.80
N VAL A 390 23.58 4.70 2.09
CA VAL A 390 22.46 5.40 2.75
C VAL A 390 22.63 6.92 2.65
N ALA A 391 23.84 7.44 2.97
CA ALA A 391 24.10 8.87 2.87
C ALA A 391 24.04 9.40 1.42
N ALA A 392 24.43 8.59 0.43
CA ALA A 392 24.31 8.94 -0.99
C ALA A 392 22.83 8.98 -1.43
N ALA A 393 22.04 7.97 -1.08
CA ALA A 393 20.61 7.94 -1.34
C ALA A 393 19.89 9.14 -0.69
N ALA A 394 20.21 9.47 0.56
CA ALA A 394 19.65 10.62 1.25
C ALA A 394 19.95 11.95 0.52
N ARG A 395 21.16 12.13 -0.02
CA ARG A 395 21.50 13.31 -0.84
C ARG A 395 20.67 13.38 -2.12
N GLU A 396 20.48 12.27 -2.78
CA GLU A 396 19.65 12.19 -3.98
C GLU A 396 18.18 12.56 -3.67
N ARG A 397 17.60 12.03 -2.57
CA ARG A 397 16.24 12.38 -2.13
C ARG A 397 16.10 13.86 -1.82
N ARG A 398 17.13 14.50 -1.25
CA ARG A 398 17.16 15.94 -1.04
C ARG A 398 17.08 16.72 -2.35
N VAL A 399 17.82 16.30 -3.39
CA VAL A 399 17.75 16.95 -4.71
C VAL A 399 16.36 16.80 -5.31
N ARG A 400 15.76 15.61 -5.21
CA ARG A 400 14.40 15.36 -5.72
C ARG A 400 13.32 16.15 -4.97
N ALA A 401 13.56 16.54 -3.72
CA ALA A 401 12.63 17.36 -2.94
C ALA A 401 12.59 18.84 -3.37
N ASP A 402 13.58 19.29 -4.14
CA ASP A 402 13.74 20.69 -4.63
C ASP A 402 13.15 20.82 -6.06
N TRP A 403 11.85 20.57 -6.22
CA TRP A 403 11.13 20.66 -7.50
C TRP A 403 10.28 21.93 -7.65
N GLU A 404 10.17 22.78 -6.63
CA GLU A 404 9.40 24.03 -6.57
C GLU A 404 9.97 25.15 -7.44
#